data_561cc68d658d2c85096c94b01669f0f6
#
_entry.id   561cc68d658d2c85096c94b01669f0f6
#
_cell.length_a   1.000
_cell.length_b   1.000
_cell.length_c   1.000
_cell.angle_alpha   90.00
_cell.angle_beta   90.00
_cell.angle_gamma   90.00
#
_symmetry.space_group_name_H-M   'P 1'
#
loop_
_entity.id
_entity.type
_entity.pdbx_description
1 polymer ?
#
loop_
_entity_poly.entity_id
_entity_poly.type
_entity_poly.pdbx_seq_one_letter_code
_entity_poly.pdbx_strand_id
1 'polypeptide(L)'
;MSSRALPKTPPRPFVTANFAVTADGRISTRNFTPSDFSSKRDKRRLVKIRATCDAVLVGGRTLAADTMTLGIPGVRGKKPPLRVIVSNSGRIAPTLRVFEKPGAPIVIFTTRKMPAKTRDALASVADIFIHPTPVVDLALALAILRADYGVKRLVCEGGGTLLRSFAAADLLDELHLTFCPLIFGGSAAPTLSGVPGKFLPKSTQLKLIEMKRTGDECLTRWSVVRKETRTAK
;
A
#
# COMPACT_ATOMS: atom_id res chain seq x y z
N MET A 1 33.54 -7.84 25.86
CA MET A 1 32.39 -7.04 25.44
C MET A 1 32.12 -7.32 23.96
N SER A 2 31.07 -8.08 23.66
CA SER A 2 30.76 -8.48 22.27
C SER A 2 30.12 -7.31 21.54
N SER A 3 30.80 -6.75 20.55
CA SER A 3 30.26 -5.70 19.69
C SER A 3 29.21 -6.33 18.78
N ARG A 4 27.95 -6.17 19.13
CA ARG A 4 26.82 -6.58 18.31
C ARG A 4 26.81 -5.68 17.06
N ALA A 5 27.16 -6.21 15.90
CA ALA A 5 27.11 -5.47 14.64
C ALA A 5 25.68 -4.92 14.45
N LEU A 6 25.56 -3.63 14.21
CA LEU A 6 24.27 -3.00 13.90
C LEU A 6 23.68 -3.65 12.64
N PRO A 7 22.38 -3.97 12.62
CA PRO A 7 21.75 -4.53 11.44
C PRO A 7 21.93 -3.56 10.26
N LYS A 8 22.38 -4.06 9.11
CA LYS A 8 22.65 -3.27 7.89
C LYS A 8 21.43 -2.51 7.35
N THR A 9 20.25 -2.85 7.82
CA THR A 9 18.98 -2.17 7.49
C THR A 9 18.15 -2.05 8.77
N PRO A 10 17.57 -0.87 9.08
CA PRO A 10 16.71 -0.74 10.26
C PRO A 10 15.52 -1.70 10.15
N PRO A 11 15.04 -2.25 11.28
CA PRO A 11 13.90 -3.15 11.27
C PRO A 11 12.67 -2.43 10.73
N ARG A 12 12.03 -3.01 9.71
CA ARG A 12 10.82 -2.51 9.08
C ARG A 12 9.71 -3.55 9.11
N PRO A 13 8.44 -3.17 8.90
CA PRO A 13 7.36 -4.12 8.69
C PRO A 13 7.59 -5.01 7.48
N PHE A 14 7.01 -6.22 7.51
CA PHE A 14 6.81 -7.02 6.31
C PHE A 14 5.70 -6.38 5.46
N VAL A 15 6.02 -6.05 4.21
CA VAL A 15 5.13 -5.31 3.30
C VAL A 15 4.51 -6.24 2.28
N THR A 16 3.21 -6.43 2.36
CA THR A 16 2.39 -7.09 1.34
C THR A 16 1.69 -6.03 0.50
N ALA A 17 1.68 -6.16 -0.82
CA ALA A 17 0.79 -5.37 -1.68
C ALA A 17 -0.38 -6.24 -2.16
N ASN A 18 -1.60 -5.69 -2.18
CA ASN A 18 -2.79 -6.40 -2.65
C ASN A 18 -3.54 -5.58 -3.69
N PHE A 19 -3.77 -6.18 -4.87
CA PHE A 19 -4.44 -5.52 -5.99
C PHE A 19 -5.36 -6.48 -6.73
N ALA A 20 -6.50 -5.96 -7.19
CA ALA A 20 -7.25 -6.54 -8.28
C ALA A 20 -6.72 -5.96 -9.61
N VAL A 21 -6.60 -6.80 -10.63
CA VAL A 21 -6.15 -6.41 -11.96
C VAL A 21 -7.03 -7.05 -13.02
N THR A 22 -7.27 -6.36 -14.11
CA THR A 22 -7.91 -6.93 -15.30
C THR A 22 -6.96 -7.86 -16.05
N ALA A 23 -7.47 -8.66 -16.98
CA ALA A 23 -6.67 -9.56 -17.80
C ALA A 23 -5.58 -8.82 -18.60
N ASP A 24 -5.81 -7.54 -18.97
CA ASP A 24 -4.85 -6.66 -19.63
C ASP A 24 -4.00 -5.81 -18.63
N GLY A 25 -3.99 -6.17 -17.34
CA GLY A 25 -3.09 -5.60 -16.32
C GLY A 25 -3.48 -4.22 -15.79
N ARG A 26 -4.74 -3.79 -15.95
CA ARG A 26 -5.23 -2.50 -15.42
C ARG A 26 -5.73 -2.64 -13.99
N ILE A 27 -5.50 -1.64 -13.16
CA ILE A 27 -5.95 -1.59 -11.76
C ILE A 27 -7.08 -0.57 -11.55
N SER A 28 -7.40 0.22 -12.55
CA SER A 28 -8.50 1.19 -12.58
C SER A 28 -8.77 1.62 -14.01
N THR A 29 -9.81 2.43 -14.23
CA THR A 29 -10.10 3.06 -15.51
C THR A 29 -9.28 4.35 -15.71
N ARG A 30 -9.34 4.91 -16.90
CA ARG A 30 -8.75 6.22 -17.23
C ARG A 30 -9.14 7.33 -16.25
N ASN A 31 -10.37 7.31 -15.76
CA ASN A 31 -10.91 8.35 -14.88
C ASN A 31 -10.62 8.08 -13.41
N PHE A 32 -9.78 7.10 -13.09
CA PHE A 32 -9.46 6.69 -11.72
C PHE A 32 -10.70 6.38 -10.88
N THR A 33 -11.78 5.94 -11.53
CA THR A 33 -12.98 5.50 -10.83
C THR A 33 -12.64 4.32 -9.92
N PRO A 34 -13.36 4.16 -8.77
CA PRO A 34 -13.14 3.06 -7.86
C PRO A 34 -13.09 1.73 -8.60
N SER A 35 -12.13 0.90 -8.24
CA SER A 35 -11.96 -0.43 -8.84
C SER A 35 -12.97 -1.41 -8.26
N ASP A 36 -14.24 -1.22 -8.59
CA ASP A 36 -15.34 -2.09 -8.12
C ASP A 36 -15.61 -3.26 -9.06
N PHE A 37 -14.57 -3.71 -9.77
CA PHE A 37 -14.67 -4.76 -10.78
C PHE A 37 -14.32 -6.16 -10.24
N SER A 38 -13.77 -6.27 -9.04
CA SER A 38 -13.53 -7.59 -8.42
C SER A 38 -14.77 -8.15 -7.73
N SER A 39 -14.82 -9.46 -7.58
CA SER A 39 -15.97 -10.15 -6.99
C SER A 39 -16.17 -9.85 -5.50
N LYS A 40 -17.37 -10.13 -5.00
CA LYS A 40 -17.65 -10.13 -3.54
C LYS A 40 -16.75 -11.09 -2.76
N ARG A 41 -16.21 -12.14 -3.41
CA ARG A 41 -15.25 -13.08 -2.79
C ARG A 41 -13.89 -12.43 -2.61
N ASP A 42 -13.41 -11.69 -3.60
CA ASP A 42 -12.17 -10.94 -3.51
C ASP A 42 -12.26 -9.84 -2.43
N LYS A 43 -13.37 -9.11 -2.39
CA LYS A 43 -13.62 -8.12 -1.32
C LYS A 43 -13.57 -8.74 0.08
N ARG A 44 -14.15 -9.94 0.27
CA ARG A 44 -14.03 -10.67 1.54
C ARG A 44 -12.60 -11.13 1.82
N ARG A 45 -11.84 -11.52 0.79
CA ARG A 45 -10.42 -11.85 0.92
C ARG A 45 -9.61 -10.64 1.37
N LEU A 46 -9.85 -9.47 0.77
CA LEU A 46 -9.20 -8.22 1.18
C LEU A 46 -9.40 -7.93 2.68
N VAL A 47 -10.63 -8.05 3.19
CA VAL A 47 -10.91 -7.86 4.61
C VAL A 47 -10.15 -8.87 5.48
N LYS A 48 -10.02 -10.14 5.05
CA LYS A 48 -9.22 -11.16 5.74
C LYS A 48 -7.74 -10.81 5.75
N ILE A 49 -7.19 -10.31 4.63
CA ILE A 49 -5.79 -9.86 4.55
C ILE A 49 -5.56 -8.72 5.54
N ARG A 50 -6.42 -7.69 5.55
CA ARG A 50 -6.36 -6.59 6.52
C ARG A 50 -6.35 -7.08 7.97
N ALA A 51 -7.19 -8.07 8.29
CA ALA A 51 -7.30 -8.65 9.63
C ALA A 51 -6.04 -9.43 10.08
N THR A 52 -5.11 -9.73 9.19
CA THR A 52 -3.80 -10.34 9.49
C THR A 52 -2.66 -9.33 9.55
N CYS A 53 -2.95 -8.05 9.30
CA CYS A 53 -1.96 -6.98 9.28
C CYS A 53 -2.17 -6.01 10.44
N ASP A 54 -1.08 -5.38 10.88
CA ASP A 54 -1.10 -4.34 11.91
C ASP A 54 -1.43 -2.97 11.31
N ALA A 55 -1.20 -2.79 10.00
CA ALA A 55 -1.47 -1.54 9.28
C ALA A 55 -1.98 -1.78 7.85
N VAL A 56 -2.85 -0.87 7.39
CA VAL A 56 -3.29 -0.75 6.00
C VAL A 56 -2.80 0.58 5.45
N LEU A 57 -2.06 0.55 4.35
CA LEU A 57 -1.45 1.73 3.74
C LEU A 57 -2.01 1.98 2.35
N VAL A 58 -2.34 3.25 2.05
CA VAL A 58 -2.89 3.68 0.77
C VAL A 58 -2.29 5.03 0.33
N GLY A 59 -2.21 5.24 -0.97
CA GLY A 59 -1.84 6.54 -1.54
C GLY A 59 -2.98 7.54 -1.50
N GLY A 60 -2.68 8.82 -1.24
CA GLY A 60 -3.71 9.88 -1.12
C GLY A 60 -4.62 10.02 -2.35
N ARG A 61 -4.12 9.77 -3.58
CA ARG A 61 -4.96 9.78 -4.80
C ARG A 61 -5.95 8.61 -4.83
N THR A 62 -5.52 7.44 -4.42
CA THR A 62 -6.39 6.26 -4.33
C THR A 62 -7.46 6.47 -3.27
N LEU A 63 -7.08 7.01 -2.12
CA LEU A 63 -8.02 7.36 -1.05
C LEU A 63 -9.08 8.38 -1.50
N ALA A 64 -8.69 9.36 -2.32
CA ALA A 64 -9.61 10.37 -2.84
C ALA A 64 -10.55 9.81 -3.93
N ALA A 65 -10.10 8.82 -4.69
CA ALA A 65 -10.88 8.20 -5.76
C ALA A 65 -11.85 7.13 -5.24
N ASP A 66 -11.61 6.59 -4.05
CA ASP A 66 -12.38 5.51 -3.46
C ASP A 66 -12.91 5.91 -2.06
N THR A 67 -14.10 5.48 -1.71
CA THR A 67 -14.75 5.78 -0.42
C THR A 67 -14.26 4.86 0.71
N MET A 68 -12.97 4.57 0.75
CA MET A 68 -12.34 3.64 1.68
C MET A 68 -12.41 4.11 3.14
N THR A 69 -12.63 3.18 4.05
CA THR A 69 -12.48 3.40 5.50
C THR A 69 -11.23 2.75 6.08
N LEU A 70 -10.55 1.90 5.29
CA LEU A 70 -9.37 1.09 5.67
C LEU A 70 -9.61 0.16 6.88
N GLY A 71 -10.85 -0.14 7.19
CA GLY A 71 -11.24 -0.99 8.30
C GLY A 71 -11.41 -2.46 7.92
N ILE A 72 -11.81 -3.27 8.93
CA ILE A 72 -12.09 -4.71 8.81
C ILE A 72 -13.56 -5.01 9.18
N PRO A 73 -14.54 -4.52 8.41
CA PRO A 73 -15.95 -4.68 8.73
C PRO A 73 -16.33 -6.16 8.86
N GLY A 74 -17.16 -6.49 9.88
CA GLY A 74 -17.63 -7.85 10.11
C GLY A 74 -16.63 -8.82 10.74
N VAL A 75 -15.39 -8.39 11.01
CA VAL A 75 -14.40 -9.23 11.73
C VAL A 75 -14.47 -8.93 13.22
N ARG A 76 -14.92 -9.91 14.01
CA ARG A 76 -15.01 -9.80 15.47
C ARG A 76 -13.71 -10.23 16.14
N GLY A 77 -13.41 -9.68 17.32
CA GLY A 77 -12.28 -10.09 18.16
C GLY A 77 -10.89 -9.73 17.60
N LYS A 78 -10.80 -8.93 16.54
CA LYS A 78 -9.54 -8.44 16.00
C LYS A 78 -9.40 -6.93 16.20
N LYS A 79 -8.21 -6.50 16.61
CA LYS A 79 -7.86 -5.08 16.66
C LYS A 79 -7.86 -4.54 15.23
N PRO A 80 -8.55 -3.43 14.95
CA PRO A 80 -8.50 -2.80 13.64
C PRO A 80 -7.06 -2.36 13.30
N PRO A 81 -6.59 -2.56 12.06
CA PRO A 81 -5.26 -2.15 11.65
C PRO A 81 -5.11 -0.63 11.64
N LEU A 82 -3.90 -0.14 11.93
CA LEU A 82 -3.53 1.26 11.79
C LEU A 82 -3.81 1.73 10.35
N ARG A 83 -4.42 2.91 10.19
CA ARG A 83 -4.75 3.48 8.89
C ARG A 83 -3.65 4.42 8.43
N VAL A 84 -2.93 4.07 7.39
CA VAL A 84 -1.76 4.82 6.92
C VAL A 84 -2.02 5.42 5.54
N ILE A 85 -1.76 6.72 5.41
CA ILE A 85 -1.93 7.47 4.16
C ILE A 85 -0.57 8.05 3.75
N VAL A 86 -0.19 7.84 2.49
CA VAL A 86 1.01 8.45 1.90
C VAL A 86 0.61 9.43 0.80
N SER A 87 1.00 10.70 0.94
CA SER A 87 0.68 11.73 -0.05
C SER A 87 1.79 12.78 -0.17
N ASN A 88 2.50 12.77 -1.28
CA ASN A 88 3.55 13.79 -1.50
C ASN A 88 3.02 15.22 -1.57
N SER A 89 1.78 15.43 -2.03
CA SER A 89 1.16 16.75 -2.11
C SER A 89 0.48 17.19 -0.81
N GLY A 90 0.13 16.23 0.05
CA GLY A 90 -0.68 16.48 1.24
C GLY A 90 -2.08 17.04 0.96
N ARG A 91 -2.52 17.08 -0.30
CA ARG A 91 -3.89 17.50 -0.68
C ARG A 91 -4.85 16.36 -0.40
N ILE A 92 -5.29 16.28 0.85
CA ILE A 92 -6.19 15.25 1.36
C ILE A 92 -7.43 15.98 1.91
N ALA A 93 -8.60 15.67 1.37
CA ALA A 93 -9.83 16.30 1.83
C ALA A 93 -10.19 15.77 3.23
N PRO A 94 -10.42 16.64 4.24
CA PRO A 94 -10.80 16.21 5.58
C PRO A 94 -12.17 15.53 5.65
N THR A 95 -12.99 15.70 4.61
CA THR A 95 -14.32 15.10 4.46
C THR A 95 -14.29 13.66 3.94
N LEU A 96 -13.11 13.05 3.75
CA LEU A 96 -13.04 11.65 3.30
C LEU A 96 -13.50 10.69 4.40
N ARG A 97 -14.25 9.66 4.02
CA ARG A 97 -14.85 8.67 4.94
C ARG A 97 -13.87 8.01 5.90
N VAL A 98 -12.58 7.98 5.58
CA VAL A 98 -11.54 7.47 6.48
C VAL A 98 -11.45 8.30 7.77
N PHE A 99 -11.77 9.59 7.74
CA PHE A 99 -11.75 10.50 8.89
C PHE A 99 -13.09 10.55 9.64
N GLU A 100 -14.20 10.30 8.95
CA GLU A 100 -15.55 10.39 9.54
C GLU A 100 -15.86 9.24 10.50
N LYS A 101 -15.28 8.06 10.28
CA LYS A 101 -15.62 6.86 11.05
C LYS A 101 -14.63 6.60 12.16
N PRO A 102 -15.11 6.36 13.39
CA PRO A 102 -14.26 5.87 14.47
C PRO A 102 -13.56 4.57 14.05
N GLY A 103 -12.37 4.34 14.54
CA GLY A 103 -11.55 3.16 14.19
C GLY A 103 -10.16 3.26 14.78
N ALA A 104 -9.23 2.50 14.19
CA ALA A 104 -7.81 2.60 14.54
C ALA A 104 -7.27 4.01 14.25
N PRO A 105 -6.18 4.44 14.92
CA PRO A 105 -5.51 5.70 14.64
C PRO A 105 -5.17 5.86 13.15
N ILE A 106 -5.00 7.10 12.73
CA ILE A 106 -4.59 7.44 11.36
C ILE A 106 -3.20 8.07 11.40
N VAL A 107 -2.34 7.63 10.51
CA VAL A 107 -1.01 8.20 10.31
C VAL A 107 -0.89 8.70 8.87
N ILE A 108 -0.43 9.92 8.70
CA ILE A 108 -0.23 10.55 7.38
C ILE A 108 1.25 10.84 7.19
N PHE A 109 1.85 10.24 6.18
CA PHE A 109 3.18 10.62 5.71
C PHE A 109 3.04 11.54 4.50
N THR A 110 3.60 12.74 4.61
CA THR A 110 3.50 13.78 3.59
C THR A 110 4.80 14.56 3.45
N THR A 111 4.81 15.59 2.62
CA THR A 111 5.95 16.48 2.43
C THR A 111 5.58 17.92 2.79
N ARG A 112 6.54 18.84 2.76
CA ARG A 112 6.32 20.28 2.96
C ARG A 112 5.33 20.91 1.97
N LYS A 113 4.91 20.16 0.94
CA LYS A 113 3.86 20.59 -0.01
C LYS A 113 2.45 20.51 0.55
N MET A 114 2.27 19.91 1.73
CA MET A 114 0.95 19.84 2.38
C MET A 114 0.46 21.26 2.71
N PRO A 115 -0.74 21.65 2.23
CA PRO A 115 -1.31 22.96 2.56
C PRO A 115 -1.52 23.10 4.08
N ALA A 116 -1.19 24.27 4.65
CA ALA A 116 -1.38 24.53 6.08
C ALA A 116 -2.83 24.28 6.52
N LYS A 117 -3.81 24.77 5.75
CA LYS A 117 -5.25 24.53 6.00
C LYS A 117 -5.59 23.05 6.11
N THR A 118 -5.00 22.20 5.25
CA THR A 118 -5.22 20.74 5.30
C THR A 118 -4.59 20.13 6.55
N ARG A 119 -3.35 20.53 6.86
CA ARG A 119 -2.64 20.06 8.05
C ARG A 119 -3.42 20.40 9.33
N ASP A 120 -3.84 21.64 9.46
CA ASP A 120 -4.51 22.13 10.66
C ASP A 120 -5.88 21.46 10.84
N ALA A 121 -6.62 21.21 9.73
CA ALA A 121 -7.88 20.49 9.76
C ALA A 121 -7.74 19.00 10.12
N LEU A 122 -6.60 18.37 9.85
CA LEU A 122 -6.37 16.94 10.13
C LEU A 122 -5.58 16.69 11.41
N ALA A 123 -5.00 17.71 12.03
CA ALA A 123 -4.14 17.59 13.21
C ALA A 123 -4.84 16.95 14.43
N SER A 124 -6.17 17.10 14.56
CA SER A 124 -6.94 16.52 15.66
C SER A 124 -7.36 15.07 15.44
N VAL A 125 -7.21 14.54 14.21
CA VAL A 125 -7.71 13.21 13.82
C VAL A 125 -6.62 12.27 13.28
N ALA A 126 -5.40 12.78 13.04
CA ALA A 126 -4.31 11.99 12.49
C ALA A 126 -2.94 12.48 12.98
N ASP A 127 -2.01 11.55 13.16
CA ASP A 127 -0.59 11.86 13.33
C ASP A 127 0.03 12.19 11.98
N ILE A 128 0.62 13.38 11.83
CA ILE A 128 1.12 13.88 10.55
C ILE A 128 2.65 13.98 10.57
N PHE A 129 3.32 13.17 9.75
CA PHE A 129 4.77 13.20 9.55
C PHE A 129 5.12 13.92 8.25
N ILE A 130 5.83 15.05 8.36
CA ILE A 130 6.22 15.88 7.23
C ILE A 130 7.69 15.61 6.87
N HIS A 131 7.90 14.91 5.74
CA HIS A 131 9.24 14.68 5.22
C HIS A 131 9.83 15.96 4.62
N PRO A 132 11.14 16.22 4.84
CA PRO A 132 11.82 17.41 4.32
C PRO A 132 12.02 17.36 2.80
N THR A 133 12.03 16.17 2.22
CA THR A 133 12.23 15.88 0.79
C THR A 133 10.96 16.11 -0.04
N PRO A 134 11.06 16.35 -1.37
CA PRO A 134 9.88 16.52 -2.24
C PRO A 134 9.00 15.29 -2.37
N VAL A 135 9.51 14.11 -1.97
CA VAL A 135 8.85 12.81 -2.01
C VAL A 135 8.99 12.17 -0.64
N VAL A 136 7.94 11.51 -0.16
CA VAL A 136 7.97 10.75 1.11
C VAL A 136 9.01 9.64 1.00
N ASP A 137 9.94 9.60 1.94
CA ASP A 137 10.86 8.48 2.10
C ASP A 137 10.12 7.30 2.72
N LEU A 138 9.84 6.28 1.90
CA LEU A 138 9.11 5.09 2.33
C LEU A 138 9.90 4.23 3.31
N ALA A 139 11.24 4.20 3.22
CA ALA A 139 12.05 3.45 4.16
C ALA A 139 11.96 4.06 5.56
N LEU A 140 12.09 5.39 5.66
CA LEU A 140 11.90 6.12 6.91
C LEU A 140 10.46 5.98 7.44
N ALA A 141 9.45 6.08 6.57
CA ALA A 141 8.06 5.90 6.97
C ALA A 141 7.81 4.49 7.57
N LEU A 142 8.36 3.44 6.95
CA LEU A 142 8.28 2.08 7.48
C LEU A 142 9.03 1.93 8.81
N ALA A 143 10.20 2.57 8.96
CA ALA A 143 10.96 2.56 10.20
C ALA A 143 10.17 3.20 11.36
N ILE A 144 9.53 4.35 11.13
CA ILE A 144 8.63 5.02 12.08
C ILE A 144 7.45 4.11 12.45
N LEU A 145 6.77 3.51 11.45
CA LEU A 145 5.67 2.59 11.70
C LEU A 145 6.11 1.40 12.56
N ARG A 146 7.33 0.92 12.36
CA ARG A 146 7.88 -0.19 13.15
C ARG A 146 8.22 0.23 14.57
N ALA A 147 8.91 1.36 14.74
CA ALA A 147 9.41 1.83 16.02
C ALA A 147 8.30 2.40 16.91
N ASP A 148 7.48 3.31 16.39
CA ASP A 148 6.56 4.11 17.20
C ASP A 148 5.18 3.46 17.32
N TYR A 149 4.76 2.66 16.30
CA TYR A 149 3.44 2.01 16.29
C TYR A 149 3.50 0.49 16.43
N GLY A 150 4.71 -0.10 16.50
CA GLY A 150 4.89 -1.54 16.66
C GLY A 150 4.43 -2.37 15.46
N VAL A 151 4.25 -1.77 14.27
CA VAL A 151 3.77 -2.44 13.06
C VAL A 151 4.77 -3.50 12.62
N LYS A 152 4.33 -4.75 12.53
CA LYS A 152 5.12 -5.90 12.05
C LYS A 152 4.75 -6.30 10.63
N ARG A 153 3.47 -6.21 10.31
CA ARG A 153 2.91 -6.57 8.99
C ARG A 153 2.04 -5.43 8.47
N LEU A 154 2.29 -5.02 7.23
CA LEU A 154 1.59 -3.93 6.57
C LEU A 154 1.06 -4.43 5.22
N VAL A 155 -0.20 -4.09 4.90
CA VAL A 155 -0.72 -4.26 3.55
C VAL A 155 -0.85 -2.91 2.84
N CYS A 156 -0.28 -2.82 1.64
CA CYS A 156 -0.44 -1.70 0.71
C CYS A 156 -1.55 -2.03 -0.29
N GLU A 157 -2.62 -1.20 -0.32
CA GLU A 157 -3.81 -1.44 -1.16
C GLU A 157 -3.98 -0.45 -2.30
N GLY A 158 -3.00 0.34 -2.57
CA GLY A 158 -3.12 1.23 -3.71
C GLY A 158 -2.24 2.45 -3.65
N GLY A 159 -2.04 3.12 -4.72
CA GLY A 159 -2.18 2.98 -6.15
C GLY A 159 -0.90 2.46 -6.78
N GLY A 160 -0.95 2.23 -8.08
CA GLY A 160 0.20 1.69 -8.82
C GLY A 160 1.48 2.50 -8.68
N THR A 161 1.41 3.82 -8.57
CA THR A 161 2.58 4.67 -8.31
C THR A 161 3.25 4.34 -6.97
N LEU A 162 2.45 4.03 -5.95
CA LEU A 162 2.97 3.68 -4.63
C LEU A 162 3.61 2.28 -4.65
N LEU A 163 2.95 1.29 -5.30
CA LEU A 163 3.55 -0.04 -5.52
C LEU A 163 4.87 0.07 -6.27
N ARG A 164 4.92 0.89 -7.34
CA ARG A 164 6.16 1.17 -8.05
C ARG A 164 7.25 1.72 -7.13
N SER A 165 6.91 2.64 -6.23
CA SER A 165 7.88 3.22 -5.29
C SER A 165 8.40 2.18 -4.29
N PHE A 166 7.54 1.29 -3.78
CA PHE A 166 7.96 0.16 -2.94
C PHE A 166 8.90 -0.80 -3.68
N ALA A 167 8.56 -1.15 -4.93
CA ALA A 167 9.38 -2.03 -5.76
C ALA A 167 10.75 -1.40 -6.10
N ALA A 168 10.76 -0.12 -6.48
CA ALA A 168 11.98 0.61 -6.82
C ALA A 168 12.95 0.77 -5.63
N ALA A 169 12.41 0.86 -4.40
CA ALA A 169 13.17 0.98 -3.16
C ALA A 169 13.50 -0.38 -2.50
N ASP A 170 13.15 -1.50 -3.12
CA ASP A 170 13.30 -2.88 -2.56
C ASP A 170 12.62 -3.06 -1.20
N LEU A 171 11.46 -2.42 -1.03
CA LEU A 171 10.69 -2.44 0.22
C LEU A 171 9.46 -3.37 0.18
N LEU A 172 9.19 -4.02 -0.96
CA LEU A 172 8.11 -4.99 -1.12
C LEU A 172 8.60 -6.39 -0.74
N ASP A 173 7.78 -7.15 0.00
CA ASP A 173 8.08 -8.54 0.39
C ASP A 173 7.17 -9.53 -0.32
N GLU A 174 5.90 -9.19 -0.48
CA GLU A 174 4.90 -10.08 -1.05
C GLU A 174 3.89 -9.30 -1.91
N LEU A 175 3.43 -9.90 -3.01
CA LEU A 175 2.43 -9.35 -3.90
C LEU A 175 1.27 -10.34 -4.03
N HIS A 176 0.07 -9.86 -3.72
CA HIS A 176 -1.19 -10.57 -3.94
C HIS A 176 -1.92 -9.94 -5.12
N LEU A 177 -2.28 -10.75 -6.09
CA LEU A 177 -3.06 -10.31 -7.25
C LEU A 177 -4.34 -11.14 -7.38
N THR A 178 -5.43 -10.44 -7.71
CA THR A 178 -6.65 -11.04 -8.20
C THR A 178 -6.81 -10.65 -9.65
N PHE A 179 -6.62 -11.60 -10.55
CA PHE A 179 -6.91 -11.42 -11.99
C PHE A 179 -8.41 -11.55 -12.20
N CYS A 180 -9.02 -10.46 -12.66
CA CYS A 180 -10.44 -10.37 -12.97
C CYS A 180 -10.69 -10.60 -14.46
N PRO A 181 -11.81 -11.25 -14.84
CA PRO A 181 -12.12 -11.61 -16.22
C PRO A 181 -12.66 -10.41 -17.05
N LEU A 182 -11.89 -9.33 -17.08
CA LEU A 182 -12.23 -8.08 -17.73
C LEU A 182 -11.04 -7.53 -18.53
N ILE A 183 -11.32 -6.77 -19.56
CA ILE A 183 -10.35 -5.99 -20.35
C ILE A 183 -10.82 -4.54 -20.32
N PHE A 184 -9.98 -3.63 -19.81
CA PHE A 184 -10.31 -2.20 -19.79
C PHE A 184 -9.71 -1.44 -20.98
N GLY A 185 -8.57 -1.88 -21.49
CA GLY A 185 -7.82 -1.16 -22.51
C GLY A 185 -7.32 0.20 -22.05
N GLY A 186 -7.04 1.07 -23.02
CA GLY A 186 -6.64 2.46 -22.78
C GLY A 186 -5.17 2.62 -22.37
N SER A 187 -4.40 3.39 -23.14
CA SER A 187 -2.98 3.65 -22.86
C SER A 187 -2.77 4.47 -21.59
N ALA A 188 -3.72 5.33 -21.22
CA ALA A 188 -3.66 6.17 -20.02
C ALA A 188 -4.23 5.52 -18.76
N ALA A 189 -4.84 4.32 -18.85
CA ALA A 189 -5.35 3.62 -17.70
C ALA A 189 -4.21 3.10 -16.81
N PRO A 190 -4.30 3.25 -15.47
CA PRO A 190 -3.21 2.84 -14.57
C PRO A 190 -3.02 1.32 -14.56
N THR A 191 -1.76 0.91 -14.52
CA THR A 191 -1.32 -0.48 -14.35
C THR A 191 -0.85 -0.70 -12.91
N LEU A 192 -0.42 -1.92 -12.59
CA LEU A 192 0.22 -2.25 -11.31
C LEU A 192 1.39 -1.32 -10.96
N SER A 193 2.14 -0.84 -11.95
CA SER A 193 3.25 0.10 -11.76
C SER A 193 2.85 1.57 -11.94
N GLY A 194 1.57 1.88 -11.94
CA GLY A 194 1.01 3.22 -12.10
C GLY A 194 0.64 3.54 -13.54
N VAL A 195 0.65 4.82 -13.89
CA VAL A 195 0.48 5.27 -15.28
C VAL A 195 1.72 4.95 -16.10
N PRO A 196 1.62 4.83 -17.43
CA PRO A 196 2.78 4.65 -18.31
C PRO A 196 3.91 5.63 -17.99
N GLY A 197 5.12 5.14 -17.91
CA GLY A 197 6.29 5.93 -17.51
C GLY A 197 7.59 5.16 -17.72
N LYS A 198 8.70 5.66 -17.16
CA LYS A 198 10.01 5.01 -17.23
C LYS A 198 9.98 3.61 -16.60
N PHE A 199 10.81 2.70 -17.09
CA PHE A 199 11.03 1.40 -16.47
C PHE A 199 11.48 1.55 -15.00
N LEU A 200 11.27 0.49 -14.20
CA LEU A 200 11.91 0.41 -12.90
C LEU A 200 13.44 0.44 -13.09
N PRO A 201 14.20 1.05 -12.16
CA PRO A 201 15.68 1.03 -12.23
C PRO A 201 16.23 -0.39 -12.31
N LYS A 202 15.51 -1.33 -11.71
CA LYS A 202 15.80 -2.76 -11.72
C LYS A 202 14.47 -3.52 -11.68
N SER A 203 14.35 -4.58 -12.45
CA SER A 203 13.18 -5.45 -12.41
C SER A 203 13.07 -6.15 -11.05
N THR A 204 11.86 -6.16 -10.48
CA THR A 204 11.56 -6.94 -9.27
C THR A 204 11.25 -8.38 -9.68
N GLN A 205 12.06 -9.32 -9.23
CA GLN A 205 11.84 -10.74 -9.49
C GLN A 205 10.85 -11.31 -8.48
N LEU A 206 9.89 -12.09 -8.97
CA LEU A 206 8.84 -12.71 -8.16
C LEU A 206 8.91 -14.23 -8.28
N LYS A 207 8.56 -14.92 -7.16
CA LYS A 207 8.37 -16.37 -7.11
C LYS A 207 6.91 -16.65 -6.76
N LEU A 208 6.21 -17.43 -7.58
CA LEU A 208 4.85 -17.84 -7.32
C LEU A 208 4.80 -18.75 -6.08
N ILE A 209 3.94 -18.38 -5.12
CA ILE A 209 3.70 -19.13 -3.88
C ILE A 209 2.40 -19.90 -3.96
N GLU A 210 1.37 -19.25 -4.51
CA GLU A 210 0.02 -19.81 -4.57
C GLU A 210 -0.72 -19.30 -5.80
N MET A 211 -1.50 -20.18 -6.43
CA MET A 211 -2.44 -19.82 -7.46
C MET A 211 -3.75 -20.60 -7.22
N LYS A 212 -4.87 -19.87 -7.18
CA LYS A 212 -6.18 -20.47 -6.90
C LYS A 212 -7.27 -19.86 -7.76
N ARG A 213 -8.01 -20.68 -8.47
CA ARG A 213 -9.24 -20.29 -9.17
C ARG A 213 -10.38 -20.04 -8.18
N THR A 214 -11.13 -18.95 -8.37
CA THR A 214 -12.28 -18.57 -7.55
C THR A 214 -13.36 -18.01 -8.47
N GLY A 215 -14.28 -18.87 -8.94
CA GLY A 215 -15.19 -18.56 -10.04
C GLY A 215 -14.37 -18.32 -11.31
N ASP A 216 -14.53 -17.14 -11.91
CA ASP A 216 -13.81 -16.74 -13.11
C ASP A 216 -12.57 -15.85 -12.78
N GLU A 217 -12.28 -15.63 -11.49
CA GLU A 217 -11.09 -14.93 -11.02
C GLU A 217 -9.95 -15.91 -10.72
N CYS A 218 -8.71 -15.44 -10.89
CA CYS A 218 -7.51 -16.15 -10.48
C CYS A 218 -6.81 -15.36 -9.37
N LEU A 219 -6.73 -15.95 -8.17
CA LEU A 219 -6.01 -15.39 -7.03
C LEU A 219 -4.57 -15.90 -7.06
N THR A 220 -3.60 -15.00 -6.99
CA THR A 220 -2.19 -15.37 -6.92
C THR A 220 -1.50 -14.69 -5.75
N ARG A 221 -0.46 -15.36 -5.23
CA ARG A 221 0.43 -14.84 -4.22
C ARG A 221 1.88 -15.07 -4.63
N TRP A 222 2.68 -14.03 -4.54
CA TRP A 222 4.06 -14.02 -4.99
C TRP A 222 4.97 -13.47 -3.90
N SER A 223 6.10 -14.13 -3.63
CA SER A 223 7.17 -13.55 -2.83
C SER A 223 8.15 -12.78 -3.71
N VAL A 224 8.70 -11.70 -3.19
CA VAL A 224 9.80 -10.97 -3.84
C VAL A 224 11.09 -11.74 -3.61
N VAL A 225 11.80 -12.04 -4.70
CA VAL A 225 13.12 -12.69 -4.64
C VAL A 225 14.18 -11.61 -4.46
N ARG A 226 14.83 -11.60 -3.29
CA ARG A 226 16.02 -10.77 -3.06
C ARG A 226 17.26 -11.58 -3.41
N LYS A 227 18.12 -11.03 -4.27
CA LYS A 227 19.45 -11.63 -4.46
C LYS A 227 20.20 -11.48 -3.14
N GLU A 228 20.62 -12.59 -2.55
CA GLU A 228 21.62 -12.55 -1.48
C GLU A 228 22.81 -11.76 -2.00
N THR A 229 23.16 -10.70 -1.29
CA THR A 229 24.43 -10.01 -1.50
C THR A 229 25.49 -11.03 -1.11
N ARG A 230 26.06 -11.77 -2.09
CA ARG A 230 27.28 -12.53 -1.85
C ARG A 230 28.28 -11.56 -1.25
N THR A 231 28.52 -11.66 0.02
CA THR A 231 29.73 -11.11 0.64
C THR A 231 30.90 -11.73 -0.10
N ALA A 232 31.59 -10.92 -0.90
CA ALA A 232 32.90 -11.31 -1.44
C ALA A 232 33.76 -11.72 -0.24
N LYS A 233 34.25 -12.95 -0.31
CA LYS A 233 35.26 -13.45 0.61
C LYS A 233 36.58 -12.74 0.32
#